data_f26038f34d1aa919d92e6099e6855fb3
#
_entry.id   f26038f34d1aa919d92e6099e6855fb3
#
_cell.length_a   1.000
_cell.length_b   1.000
_cell.length_c   1.000
_cell.angle_alpha   90.00
_cell.angle_beta   90.00
_cell.angle_gamma   90.00
#
_symmetry.space_group_name_H-M   'P 1'
#
loop_
_entity.id
_entity.type
_entity.pdbx_description
1 polymer ?
#
loop_
_entity_poly.entity_id
_entity_poly.type
_entity_poly.pdbx_seq_one_letter_code
_entity_poly.pdbx_strand_id
1 'polypeptide(L)'
;MRKLGAQEVEDIALGAAVLGTGGGGDPHIGKLMALQAIAEHGPVDLIDLDEVPDDALLMPLAMMGAPTVIVEKIPNGDEFPRVYHALRQFLGKEVYATMPIEAGGVNSMIPVASAALLGIPLVDADGMGRAFPELQMVTFHLGGITATPMAMTDEKGNLVILSTVTNLWTERLARSATVVMGGSAMIAIYPLTGAQAKQWGIRGIVSKTEEIGRTLRLWGRREGTIRAQAAALRRDVCCPQAGEIAEAGAAGPGDAVEAILGLTGGFLLFRGKVVDVVRRTVGGFARGEALFEGMDEFRGRTMRIQFQNENLIATCDGEVWASVPDLITVLDAETARPITTEGLRYGCRAVVVGIPCDAKWRTPQGLETVGPRYFGYEVEYIPLERRMAERRAR
;
A
#
# COMPACT_ATOMS: atom_id res chain seq x y z
N MET A 1 -6.52 20.74 9.45
CA MET A 1 -6.29 19.75 10.55
C MET A 1 -7.58 19.02 10.89
N ARG A 2 -7.56 17.67 11.01
CA ARG A 2 -8.65 16.79 11.46
C ARG A 2 -8.12 15.65 12.33
N LYS A 3 -9.00 14.97 13.08
CA LYS A 3 -8.62 13.83 13.92
C LYS A 3 -8.83 12.50 13.16
N LEU A 4 -7.89 11.58 13.33
CA LEU A 4 -8.02 10.18 12.94
C LEU A 4 -8.36 9.36 14.18
N GLY A 5 -9.53 8.76 14.21
CA GLY A 5 -9.97 7.81 15.24
C GLY A 5 -9.97 6.38 14.72
N ALA A 6 -10.60 5.48 15.46
CA ALA A 6 -10.61 4.06 15.14
C ALA A 6 -11.25 3.75 13.78
N GLN A 7 -12.33 4.46 13.39
CA GLN A 7 -12.99 4.20 12.12
C GLN A 7 -12.14 4.62 10.93
N GLU A 8 -11.46 5.77 11.02
CA GLU A 8 -10.55 6.25 9.99
C GLU A 8 -9.38 5.26 9.80
N VAL A 9 -8.85 4.71 10.90
CA VAL A 9 -7.79 3.67 10.84
C VAL A 9 -8.27 2.40 10.12
N GLU A 10 -9.49 1.95 10.38
CA GLU A 10 -10.09 0.81 9.65
C GLU A 10 -10.17 1.09 8.15
N ASP A 11 -10.59 2.29 7.79
CA ASP A 11 -10.73 2.69 6.39
C ASP A 11 -9.35 2.87 5.72
N ILE A 12 -8.40 3.55 6.37
CA ILE A 12 -7.03 3.71 5.85
C ILE A 12 -6.39 2.34 5.60
N ALA A 13 -6.53 1.38 6.52
CA ALA A 13 -5.98 0.04 6.35
C ALA A 13 -6.48 -0.67 5.09
N LEU A 14 -7.79 -0.58 4.80
CA LEU A 14 -8.37 -1.16 3.59
C LEU A 14 -7.88 -0.47 2.32
N GLY A 15 -7.88 0.86 2.30
CA GLY A 15 -7.47 1.63 1.13
C GLY A 15 -5.96 1.55 0.86
N ALA A 16 -5.15 1.51 1.91
CA ALA A 16 -3.71 1.33 1.79
C ALA A 16 -3.35 0.00 1.11
N ALA A 17 -4.08 -1.08 1.41
CA ALA A 17 -3.89 -2.36 0.73
C ALA A 17 -4.25 -2.31 -0.77
N VAL A 18 -5.17 -1.42 -1.19
CA VAL A 18 -5.45 -1.17 -2.62
C VAL A 18 -4.27 -0.48 -3.28
N LEU A 19 -3.77 0.61 -2.70
CA LEU A 19 -2.64 1.38 -3.25
C LEU A 19 -1.29 0.66 -3.06
N GLY A 20 -1.19 -0.27 -2.11
CA GLY A 20 0.01 -1.09 -1.88
C GLY A 20 0.37 -2.05 -3.02
N THR A 21 -0.48 -2.17 -4.04
CA THR A 21 -0.20 -2.96 -5.26
C THR A 21 0.22 -4.40 -4.98
N GLY A 22 -0.38 -5.02 -3.97
CA GLY A 22 -0.05 -6.37 -3.52
C GLY A 22 1.11 -6.46 -2.52
N GLY A 23 1.89 -5.38 -2.31
CA GLY A 23 2.96 -5.30 -1.35
C GLY A 23 2.65 -4.38 -0.16
N GLY A 24 3.69 -3.95 0.54
CA GLY A 24 3.55 -3.17 1.78
C GLY A 24 3.01 -3.98 2.97
N GLY A 25 2.82 -5.29 2.82
CA GLY A 25 2.36 -6.23 3.82
C GLY A 25 0.84 -6.22 4.12
N ASP A 26 0.37 -7.26 4.81
CA ASP A 26 -1.01 -7.32 5.31
C ASP A 26 -1.26 -6.19 6.32
N PRO A 27 -2.23 -5.31 6.10
CA PRO A 27 -2.50 -4.18 6.99
C PRO A 27 -2.99 -4.59 8.38
N HIS A 28 -3.35 -5.86 8.61
CA HIS A 28 -4.03 -6.31 9.83
C HIS A 28 -3.21 -6.02 11.10
N ILE A 29 -1.93 -6.39 11.11
CA ILE A 29 -1.07 -6.19 12.29
C ILE A 29 -0.84 -4.69 12.51
N GLY A 30 -0.47 -3.95 11.47
CA GLY A 30 -0.29 -2.50 11.57
C GLY A 30 -1.55 -1.78 12.03
N LYS A 31 -2.72 -2.21 11.55
CA LYS A 31 -4.02 -1.70 11.99
C LYS A 31 -4.25 -1.94 13.49
N LEU A 32 -4.01 -3.15 13.99
CA LEU A 32 -4.16 -3.45 15.41
C LEU A 32 -3.24 -2.58 16.28
N MET A 33 -2.00 -2.36 15.85
CA MET A 33 -1.06 -1.46 16.54
C MET A 33 -1.57 -0.02 16.56
N ALA A 34 -2.08 0.50 15.44
CA ALA A 34 -2.64 1.84 15.37
C ALA A 34 -3.90 2.00 16.22
N LEU A 35 -4.81 1.01 16.21
CA LEU A 35 -6.01 1.02 17.04
C LEU A 35 -5.68 0.98 18.54
N GLN A 36 -4.70 0.17 18.95
CA GLN A 36 -4.23 0.12 20.33
C GLN A 36 -3.61 1.47 20.74
N ALA A 37 -2.72 2.02 19.93
CA ALA A 37 -2.09 3.30 20.22
C ALA A 37 -3.13 4.44 20.36
N ILE A 38 -4.14 4.49 19.48
CA ILE A 38 -5.23 5.47 19.59
C ILE A 38 -6.10 5.23 20.82
N ALA A 39 -6.37 3.98 21.20
CA ALA A 39 -7.14 3.67 22.39
C ALA A 39 -6.43 4.12 23.69
N GLU A 40 -5.10 4.04 23.72
CA GLU A 40 -4.27 4.40 24.88
C GLU A 40 -3.91 5.89 24.93
N HIS A 41 -3.66 6.53 23.78
CA HIS A 41 -3.12 7.89 23.69
C HIS A 41 -4.07 8.92 23.06
N GLY A 42 -5.20 8.47 22.51
CA GLY A 42 -6.17 9.32 21.84
C GLY A 42 -5.98 9.42 20.31
N PRO A 43 -6.92 10.11 19.62
CA PRO A 43 -6.92 10.25 18.19
C PRO A 43 -5.76 11.11 17.69
N VAL A 44 -5.23 10.78 16.51
CA VAL A 44 -4.10 11.45 15.87
C VAL A 44 -4.56 12.68 15.10
N ASP A 45 -3.80 13.77 15.19
CA ASP A 45 -3.98 14.95 14.36
C ASP A 45 -3.42 14.69 12.95
N LEU A 46 -4.30 14.65 11.95
CA LEU A 46 -3.91 14.69 10.55
C LEU A 46 -3.88 16.14 10.08
N ILE A 47 -2.72 16.57 9.61
CA ILE A 47 -2.49 17.92 9.09
C ILE A 47 -2.21 17.90 7.60
N ASP A 48 -2.69 18.93 6.89
CA ASP A 48 -2.33 19.12 5.49
C ASP A 48 -0.85 19.50 5.37
N LEU A 49 -0.23 19.14 4.27
CA LEU A 49 1.16 19.46 4.01
C LEU A 49 1.41 21.00 3.99
N ASP A 50 0.42 21.79 3.59
CA ASP A 50 0.50 23.26 3.60
C ASP A 50 0.47 23.86 5.02
N GLU A 51 -0.03 23.12 6.02
CA GLU A 51 -0.02 23.51 7.44
C GLU A 51 1.37 23.32 8.09
N VAL A 52 2.30 22.59 7.44
CA VAL A 52 3.65 22.31 7.96
C VAL A 52 4.53 23.53 7.73
N PRO A 53 5.21 24.09 8.75
CA PRO A 53 6.22 25.14 8.55
C PRO A 53 7.36 24.69 7.67
N ASP A 54 7.90 25.56 6.81
CA ASP A 54 8.93 25.22 5.82
C ASP A 54 10.23 24.71 6.44
N ASP A 55 10.59 25.20 7.61
CA ASP A 55 11.79 24.81 8.37
C ASP A 55 11.56 23.68 9.38
N ALA A 56 10.31 23.24 9.55
CA ALA A 56 9.96 22.16 10.46
C ALA A 56 10.58 20.84 10.00
N LEU A 57 11.12 20.08 10.95
CA LEU A 57 11.67 18.75 10.68
C LEU A 57 10.54 17.71 10.67
N LEU A 58 10.40 17.00 9.57
CA LEU A 58 9.58 15.81 9.44
C LEU A 58 10.46 14.57 9.50
N MET A 59 9.95 13.51 10.14
CA MET A 59 10.64 12.23 10.28
C MET A 59 9.70 11.09 9.92
N PRO A 60 9.74 10.56 8.68
CA PRO A 60 8.99 9.36 8.31
C PRO A 60 9.43 8.16 9.15
N LEU A 61 8.43 7.43 9.67
CA LEU A 61 8.60 6.21 10.44
C LEU A 61 7.96 5.06 9.66
N ALA A 62 8.67 3.94 9.54
CA ALA A 62 8.24 2.81 8.74
C ALA A 62 8.83 1.49 9.25
N MET A 63 8.43 0.40 8.63
CA MET A 63 9.06 -0.91 8.76
C MET A 63 9.77 -1.27 7.45
N MET A 64 10.95 -1.83 7.57
CA MET A 64 11.70 -2.45 6.48
C MET A 64 11.78 -3.95 6.70
N GLY A 65 11.55 -4.74 5.66
CA GLY A 65 11.68 -6.19 5.74
C GLY A 65 10.79 -6.95 4.77
N ALA A 66 10.75 -8.28 4.94
CA ALA A 66 9.82 -9.12 4.21
C ALA A 66 8.44 -9.06 4.87
N PRO A 67 7.37 -8.76 4.11
CA PRO A 67 6.02 -8.62 4.68
C PRO A 67 5.52 -9.85 5.44
N THR A 68 5.92 -11.04 5.02
CA THR A 68 5.57 -12.30 5.69
C THR A 68 6.14 -12.42 7.11
N VAL A 69 7.24 -11.75 7.39
CA VAL A 69 7.95 -11.86 8.68
C VAL A 69 7.18 -11.18 9.82
N ILE A 70 6.46 -10.08 9.55
CA ILE A 70 5.73 -9.36 10.61
C ILE A 70 4.61 -10.19 11.24
N VAL A 71 4.08 -11.18 10.51
CA VAL A 71 3.04 -12.07 11.02
C VAL A 71 3.61 -13.04 12.07
N GLU A 72 4.88 -13.40 11.94
CA GLU A 72 5.58 -14.33 12.84
C GLU A 72 6.40 -13.60 13.91
N LYS A 73 6.88 -12.40 13.59
CA LYS A 73 7.72 -11.56 14.44
C LYS A 73 6.94 -10.33 14.91
N ILE A 74 6.14 -10.50 15.96
CA ILE A 74 5.29 -9.43 16.50
C ILE A 74 6.17 -8.34 17.15
N PRO A 75 6.00 -7.06 16.78
CA PRO A 75 6.67 -5.94 17.44
C PRO A 75 6.31 -5.89 18.94
N ASN A 76 7.25 -5.45 19.77
CA ASN A 76 7.02 -5.32 21.23
C ASN A 76 6.42 -3.95 21.61
N GLY A 77 6.40 -3.00 20.69
CA GLY A 77 5.84 -1.65 20.88
C GLY A 77 6.88 -0.57 21.18
N ASP A 78 8.09 -0.93 21.65
CA ASP A 78 9.15 0.03 22.01
C ASP A 78 9.99 0.48 20.80
N GLU A 79 9.87 -0.20 19.68
CA GLU A 79 10.74 0.03 18.51
C GLU A 79 10.55 1.42 17.91
N PHE A 80 9.29 1.93 17.83
CA PHE A 80 9.03 3.25 17.26
C PHE A 80 9.60 4.38 18.12
N PRO A 81 9.31 4.44 19.44
CA PRO A 81 9.97 5.41 20.31
C PRO A 81 11.50 5.33 20.23
N ARG A 82 12.05 4.11 20.15
CA ARG A 82 13.50 3.88 20.12
C ARG A 82 14.15 4.50 18.89
N VAL A 83 13.66 4.21 17.67
CA VAL A 83 14.22 4.80 16.44
C VAL A 83 14.00 6.30 16.37
N TYR A 84 12.83 6.77 16.80
CA TYR A 84 12.50 8.18 16.85
C TYR A 84 13.46 8.96 17.77
N HIS A 85 13.61 8.53 19.02
CA HIS A 85 14.48 9.21 19.98
C HIS A 85 15.96 9.13 19.59
N ALA A 86 16.40 7.98 19.06
CA ALA A 86 17.77 7.82 18.60
C ALA A 86 18.10 8.77 17.44
N LEU A 87 17.23 8.87 16.43
CA LEU A 87 17.46 9.76 15.29
C LEU A 87 17.30 11.24 15.70
N ARG A 88 16.29 11.58 16.50
CA ARG A 88 16.10 12.94 17.04
C ARG A 88 17.33 13.40 17.84
N GLN A 89 17.88 12.54 18.70
CA GLN A 89 19.09 12.84 19.47
C GLN A 89 20.31 13.01 18.56
N PHE A 90 20.46 12.14 17.55
CA PHE A 90 21.55 12.24 16.58
C PHE A 90 21.51 13.54 15.76
N LEU A 91 20.29 13.96 15.36
CA LEU A 91 20.06 15.20 14.62
C LEU A 91 20.18 16.47 15.49
N GLY A 92 19.98 16.33 16.80
CA GLY A 92 19.94 17.47 17.73
C GLY A 92 18.80 18.47 17.45
N LYS A 93 17.69 18.00 16.87
CA LYS A 93 16.53 18.81 16.45
C LYS A 93 15.22 18.20 16.92
N GLU A 94 14.26 19.08 17.24
CA GLU A 94 12.89 18.65 17.51
C GLU A 94 12.18 18.23 16.23
N VAL A 95 11.42 17.15 16.30
CA VAL A 95 10.61 16.64 15.20
C VAL A 95 9.21 17.20 15.31
N TYR A 96 8.74 17.86 14.28
CA TYR A 96 7.43 18.51 14.24
C TYR A 96 6.31 17.48 13.97
N ALA A 97 6.50 16.58 13.01
CA ALA A 97 5.50 15.59 12.63
C ALA A 97 6.15 14.36 11.99
N THR A 98 5.38 13.26 11.93
CA THR A 98 5.71 12.09 11.10
C THR A 98 4.85 12.06 9.84
N MET A 99 5.21 11.20 8.89
CA MET A 99 4.43 10.93 7.68
C MET A 99 4.71 9.51 7.17
N PRO A 100 3.77 8.90 6.41
CA PRO A 100 4.06 7.66 5.70
C PRO A 100 5.20 7.83 4.70
N ILE A 101 6.01 6.80 4.53
CA ILE A 101 6.99 6.75 3.44
C ILE A 101 6.32 6.29 2.14
N GLU A 102 5.27 5.47 2.26
CA GLU A 102 4.54 4.83 1.18
C GLU A 102 3.07 4.62 1.53
N ALA A 103 2.23 4.43 0.53
CA ALA A 103 0.89 3.88 0.67
C ALA A 103 0.98 2.35 0.59
N GLY A 104 1.28 1.70 1.70
CA GLY A 104 1.39 0.24 1.84
C GLY A 104 0.65 -0.24 3.07
N GLY A 105 0.22 -1.51 3.08
CA GLY A 105 -0.65 -2.05 4.13
C GLY A 105 -0.14 -1.77 5.54
N VAL A 106 1.09 -2.18 5.87
CA VAL A 106 1.71 -1.95 7.18
C VAL A 106 2.22 -0.51 7.31
N ASN A 107 2.92 0.00 6.27
CA ASN A 107 3.61 1.28 6.35
C ASN A 107 2.68 2.51 6.28
N SER A 108 1.40 2.35 5.96
CA SER A 108 0.39 3.39 6.21
C SER A 108 -0.07 3.42 7.67
N MET A 109 -0.01 2.30 8.39
CA MET A 109 -0.49 2.18 9.76
C MET A 109 0.57 2.56 10.80
N ILE A 110 1.83 2.24 10.53
CA ILE A 110 2.96 2.56 11.42
C ILE A 110 3.05 4.04 11.78
N PRO A 111 2.98 5.00 10.82
CA PRO A 111 3.02 6.41 11.16
C PRO A 111 1.83 6.87 12.02
N VAL A 112 0.65 6.27 11.84
CA VAL A 112 -0.53 6.54 12.68
C VAL A 112 -0.28 6.08 14.12
N ALA A 113 0.19 4.82 14.30
CA ALA A 113 0.53 4.29 15.62
C ALA A 113 1.62 5.14 16.29
N SER A 114 2.67 5.48 15.54
CA SER A 114 3.78 6.29 16.04
C SER A 114 3.36 7.71 16.41
N ALA A 115 2.50 8.34 15.61
CA ALA A 115 1.98 9.67 15.89
C ALA A 115 1.18 9.71 17.20
N ALA A 116 0.33 8.69 17.42
CA ALA A 116 -0.42 8.55 18.69
C ALA A 116 0.53 8.37 19.88
N LEU A 117 1.49 7.42 19.79
CA LEU A 117 2.44 7.12 20.85
C LEU A 117 3.35 8.31 21.20
N LEU A 118 3.77 9.08 20.20
CA LEU A 118 4.72 10.18 20.37
C LEU A 118 4.04 11.53 20.62
N GLY A 119 2.72 11.63 20.47
CA GLY A 119 1.95 12.85 20.61
C GLY A 119 2.32 13.92 19.56
N ILE A 120 2.69 13.51 18.34
CA ILE A 120 3.05 14.40 17.23
C ILE A 120 2.02 14.27 16.10
N PRO A 121 1.84 15.30 15.25
CA PRO A 121 0.94 15.22 14.10
C PRO A 121 1.40 14.20 13.06
N LEU A 122 0.43 13.70 12.27
CA LEU A 122 0.63 12.96 11.04
C LEU A 122 0.37 13.88 9.84
N VAL A 123 1.28 13.91 8.87
CA VAL A 123 1.12 14.70 7.64
C VAL A 123 0.39 13.89 6.59
N ASP A 124 -0.60 14.49 5.92
CA ASP A 124 -1.36 13.90 4.81
C ASP A 124 -0.57 13.94 3.50
N ALA A 125 0.53 13.22 3.47
CA ALA A 125 1.39 13.03 2.29
C ALA A 125 2.27 11.80 2.47
N ASP A 126 2.82 11.26 1.39
CA ASP A 126 3.85 10.22 1.41
C ASP A 126 4.97 10.48 0.37
N GLY A 127 5.89 9.54 0.25
CA GLY A 127 6.98 9.61 -0.71
C GLY A 127 6.80 8.74 -1.95
N MET A 128 5.72 7.97 -2.09
CA MET A 128 5.59 6.97 -3.17
C MET A 128 4.25 7.02 -3.90
N GLY A 129 3.12 7.30 -3.20
CA GLY A 129 1.76 7.20 -3.73
C GLY A 129 1.30 5.76 -4.01
N ARG A 130 2.12 4.80 -3.65
CA ARG A 130 1.97 3.34 -3.74
C ARG A 130 3.01 2.68 -2.82
N ALA A 131 3.15 1.36 -2.86
CA ALA A 131 4.31 0.68 -2.27
C ALA A 131 5.36 0.34 -3.33
N PHE A 132 6.64 0.45 -2.94
CA PHE A 132 7.81 0.04 -3.69
C PHE A 132 8.80 -0.73 -2.81
N PRO A 133 9.58 -1.68 -3.37
CA PRO A 133 10.38 -2.62 -2.58
C PRO A 133 11.66 -2.06 -1.95
N GLU A 134 12.18 -0.91 -2.40
CA GLU A 134 13.51 -0.43 -1.99
C GLU A 134 13.47 1.02 -1.49
N LEU A 135 14.34 1.35 -0.51
CA LEU A 135 14.33 2.62 0.22
C LEU A 135 14.57 3.87 -0.65
N GLN A 136 15.30 3.77 -1.76
CA GLN A 136 15.52 4.90 -2.68
C GLN A 136 14.33 5.15 -3.62
N MET A 137 13.35 4.28 -3.65
CA MET A 137 12.19 4.39 -4.55
C MET A 137 11.13 5.34 -3.97
N VAL A 138 11.55 6.53 -3.61
CA VAL A 138 10.72 7.61 -3.08
C VAL A 138 10.94 8.90 -3.87
N THR A 139 9.91 9.72 -3.97
CA THR A 139 10.00 11.01 -4.67
C THR A 139 11.00 11.96 -4.01
N PHE A 140 11.28 11.79 -2.73
CA PHE A 140 12.35 12.53 -2.02
C PHE A 140 13.72 12.27 -2.64
N HIS A 141 14.00 11.04 -3.07
CA HIS A 141 15.23 10.68 -3.79
C HIS A 141 15.34 11.44 -5.12
N LEU A 142 14.25 11.61 -5.86
CA LEU A 142 14.22 12.41 -7.09
C LEU A 142 14.56 13.88 -6.81
N GLY A 143 14.26 14.36 -5.61
CA GLY A 143 14.62 15.69 -5.12
C GLY A 143 16.04 15.81 -4.57
N GLY A 144 16.85 14.77 -4.67
CA GLY A 144 18.22 14.76 -4.11
C GLY A 144 18.27 14.69 -2.59
N ILE A 145 17.14 14.38 -1.92
CA ILE A 145 17.08 14.26 -0.46
C ILE A 145 17.69 12.91 -0.05
N THR A 146 18.53 12.93 0.98
CA THR A 146 19.22 11.73 1.45
C THR A 146 18.35 10.95 2.42
N ALA A 147 18.37 9.61 2.30
CA ALA A 147 17.69 8.70 3.22
C ALA A 147 18.33 8.72 4.63
N THR A 148 19.58 9.16 4.72
CA THR A 148 20.36 9.21 5.95
C THR A 148 20.55 10.65 6.47
N PRO A 149 20.79 10.81 7.80
CA PRO A 149 20.94 9.77 8.79
C PRO A 149 19.65 8.97 8.97
N MET A 150 19.77 7.63 9.14
CA MET A 150 18.68 6.71 9.34
C MET A 150 18.92 5.91 10.63
N ALA A 151 17.90 5.75 11.45
CA ALA A 151 17.93 4.83 12.59
C ALA A 151 17.09 3.59 12.29
N MET A 152 17.53 2.42 12.77
CA MET A 152 16.80 1.17 12.67
C MET A 152 16.96 0.31 13.92
N THR A 153 15.92 -0.43 14.29
CA THR A 153 15.93 -1.30 15.46
C THR A 153 15.10 -2.56 15.23
N ASP A 154 15.48 -3.64 15.91
CA ASP A 154 14.67 -4.87 16.00
C ASP A 154 13.90 -4.94 17.32
N GLU A 155 13.09 -6.00 17.47
CA GLU A 155 12.29 -6.28 18.68
C GLU A 155 13.15 -6.63 19.91
N LYS A 156 14.44 -6.95 19.72
CA LYS A 156 15.39 -7.23 20.82
C LYS A 156 16.04 -5.96 21.35
N GLY A 157 15.84 -4.84 20.64
CA GLY A 157 16.40 -3.53 21.00
C GLY A 157 17.79 -3.26 20.42
N ASN A 158 18.28 -4.05 19.47
CA ASN A 158 19.47 -3.71 18.72
C ASN A 158 19.19 -2.45 17.90
N LEU A 159 20.04 -1.45 18.04
CA LEU A 159 19.90 -0.14 17.40
C LEU A 159 21.09 0.12 16.48
N VAL A 160 20.82 0.56 15.25
CA VAL A 160 21.84 0.97 14.26
C VAL A 160 21.48 2.36 13.75
N ILE A 161 22.48 3.24 13.66
CA ILE A 161 22.38 4.51 12.93
C ILE A 161 23.26 4.42 11.71
N LEU A 162 22.67 4.67 10.54
CA LEU A 162 23.36 4.64 9.25
C LEU A 162 23.61 6.07 8.75
N SER A 163 24.82 6.29 8.24
CA SER A 163 25.20 7.42 7.41
C SER A 163 25.88 6.87 6.17
N THR A 164 25.40 7.20 4.98
CA THR A 164 25.84 6.59 3.73
C THR A 164 26.05 7.65 2.65
N VAL A 165 26.81 7.29 1.62
CA VAL A 165 27.17 8.21 0.52
C VAL A 165 26.06 8.37 -0.52
N THR A 166 25.14 7.39 -0.63
CA THR A 166 23.97 7.44 -1.55
C THR A 166 22.80 6.65 -0.97
N ASN A 167 21.57 6.95 -1.41
CA ASN A 167 20.37 6.23 -0.99
C ASN A 167 20.40 4.75 -1.38
N LEU A 168 21.05 4.38 -2.47
CA LEU A 168 21.25 2.98 -2.85
C LEU A 168 22.16 2.24 -1.86
N TRP A 169 23.20 2.90 -1.34
CA TRP A 169 24.00 2.33 -0.26
C TRP A 169 23.24 2.22 1.04
N THR A 170 22.32 3.18 1.31
CA THR A 170 21.41 3.06 2.46
C THR A 170 20.58 1.79 2.36
N GLU A 171 19.93 1.55 1.21
CA GLU A 171 19.15 0.32 0.97
C GLU A 171 20.01 -0.93 1.22
N ARG A 172 21.17 -1.03 0.60
CA ARG A 172 22.04 -2.22 0.70
C ARG A 172 22.46 -2.53 2.12
N LEU A 173 22.92 -1.51 2.87
CA LEU A 173 23.38 -1.67 4.26
C LEU A 173 22.20 -1.93 5.20
N ALA A 174 21.11 -1.18 5.08
CA ALA A 174 19.91 -1.38 5.88
C ALA A 174 19.30 -2.76 5.62
N ARG A 175 19.22 -3.21 4.35
CA ARG A 175 18.72 -4.54 4.00
C ARG A 175 19.57 -5.66 4.62
N SER A 176 20.88 -5.52 4.60
CA SER A 176 21.79 -6.47 5.22
C SER A 176 21.58 -6.53 6.74
N ALA A 177 21.47 -5.38 7.39
CA ALA A 177 21.17 -5.30 8.82
C ALA A 177 19.79 -5.90 9.14
N THR A 178 18.77 -5.59 8.34
CA THR A 178 17.41 -6.15 8.50
C THR A 178 17.41 -7.67 8.44
N VAL A 179 18.17 -8.28 7.53
CA VAL A 179 18.29 -9.75 7.44
C VAL A 179 18.89 -10.30 8.74
N VAL A 180 19.98 -9.70 9.25
CA VAL A 180 20.60 -10.10 10.52
C VAL A 180 19.68 -9.89 11.72
N MET A 181 18.85 -8.85 11.69
CA MET A 181 17.82 -8.55 12.69
C MET A 181 16.62 -9.50 12.64
N GLY A 182 16.64 -10.53 11.80
CA GLY A 182 15.58 -11.53 11.70
C GLY A 182 14.51 -11.22 10.66
N GLY A 183 14.84 -10.41 9.64
CA GLY A 183 14.02 -10.18 8.44
C GLY A 183 13.05 -9.01 8.51
N SER A 184 12.95 -8.30 9.64
CA SER A 184 12.21 -7.04 9.78
C SER A 184 12.87 -6.12 10.80
N ALA A 185 12.79 -4.81 10.57
CA ALA A 185 13.25 -3.76 11.48
C ALA A 185 12.37 -2.52 11.37
N MET A 186 12.13 -1.82 12.48
CA MET A 186 11.51 -0.50 12.47
C MET A 186 12.56 0.55 12.14
N ILE A 187 12.16 1.55 11.36
CA ILE A 187 13.08 2.55 10.82
C ILE A 187 12.54 3.96 10.98
N ALA A 188 13.45 4.91 11.21
CA ALA A 188 13.25 6.34 11.03
C ALA A 188 14.21 6.78 9.90
N ILE A 189 13.66 7.36 8.83
CA ILE A 189 14.37 7.54 7.56
C ILE A 189 13.96 8.87 6.90
N TYR A 190 14.77 9.39 6.00
CA TYR A 190 14.48 10.61 5.26
C TYR A 190 14.07 11.78 6.17
N PRO A 191 14.91 12.19 7.15
CA PRO A 191 14.65 13.43 7.86
C PRO A 191 14.67 14.59 6.87
N LEU A 192 13.52 15.26 6.69
CA LEU A 192 13.35 16.29 5.67
C LEU A 192 12.65 17.52 6.25
N THR A 193 12.82 18.66 5.58
CA THR A 193 12.13 19.90 5.96
C THR A 193 10.72 19.94 5.40
N GLY A 194 9.85 20.78 5.99
CA GLY A 194 8.51 21.04 5.47
C GLY A 194 8.54 21.53 4.03
N ALA A 195 9.49 22.41 3.67
CA ALA A 195 9.67 22.88 2.31
C ALA A 195 9.99 21.72 1.33
N GLN A 196 10.88 20.81 1.72
CA GLN A 196 11.20 19.63 0.93
C GLN A 196 10.01 18.69 0.76
N ALA A 197 9.24 18.47 1.84
CA ALA A 197 8.04 17.66 1.78
C ALA A 197 6.97 18.27 0.87
N LYS A 198 6.75 19.59 0.93
CA LYS A 198 5.81 20.30 0.04
C LYS A 198 6.18 20.17 -1.43
N GLN A 199 7.47 20.17 -1.75
CA GLN A 199 7.96 20.08 -3.12
C GLN A 199 7.89 18.64 -3.66
N TRP A 200 8.27 17.66 -2.86
CA TRP A 200 8.49 16.30 -3.33
C TRP A 200 7.46 15.29 -2.84
N GLY A 201 6.76 15.54 -1.74
CA GLY A 201 5.72 14.65 -1.23
C GLY A 201 4.54 14.50 -2.19
N ILE A 202 3.89 13.37 -2.12
CA ILE A 202 2.63 13.07 -2.80
C ILE A 202 1.51 13.39 -1.82
N ARG A 203 0.76 14.46 -2.11
CA ARG A 203 -0.23 15.06 -1.22
C ARG A 203 -1.50 14.25 -1.11
N GLY A 204 -2.15 14.32 0.05
CA GLY A 204 -3.50 13.79 0.29
C GLY A 204 -3.58 12.26 0.26
N ILE A 205 -2.46 11.55 0.41
CA ILE A 205 -2.44 10.10 0.26
C ILE A 205 -3.14 9.38 1.42
N VAL A 206 -3.03 9.89 2.64
CA VAL A 206 -3.72 9.32 3.82
C VAL A 206 -5.24 9.49 3.66
N SER A 207 -5.69 10.68 3.27
CA SER A 207 -7.10 10.95 2.97
C SER A 207 -7.61 10.11 1.80
N LYS A 208 -6.80 9.92 0.75
CA LYS A 208 -7.15 9.08 -0.39
C LYS A 208 -7.30 7.60 0.00
N THR A 209 -6.38 7.07 0.81
CA THR A 209 -6.50 5.70 1.33
C THR A 209 -7.74 5.53 2.20
N GLU A 210 -8.04 6.50 3.05
CA GLU A 210 -9.27 6.51 3.86
C GLU A 210 -10.53 6.48 2.99
N GLU A 211 -10.60 7.30 1.94
CA GLU A 211 -11.76 7.37 1.05
C GLU A 211 -11.99 6.06 0.29
N ILE A 212 -10.92 5.45 -0.23
CA ILE A 212 -10.96 4.13 -0.88
C ILE A 212 -11.48 3.08 0.10
N GLY A 213 -10.93 3.03 1.31
CA GLY A 213 -11.31 2.04 2.31
C GLY A 213 -12.73 2.25 2.83
N ARG A 214 -13.16 3.49 3.03
CA ARG A 214 -14.55 3.83 3.38
C ARG A 214 -15.52 3.31 2.32
N THR A 215 -15.18 3.49 1.06
CA THR A 215 -15.97 2.97 -0.07
C THR A 215 -16.09 1.46 0.02
N LEU A 216 -14.99 0.73 0.16
CA LEU A 216 -15.00 -0.72 0.32
C LEU A 216 -15.83 -1.19 1.52
N ARG A 217 -15.69 -0.54 2.65
CA ARG A 217 -16.43 -0.87 3.88
C ARG A 217 -17.93 -0.66 3.73
N LEU A 218 -18.34 0.43 3.12
CA LEU A 218 -19.77 0.74 2.91
C LEU A 218 -20.42 -0.26 1.95
N TRP A 219 -19.72 -0.68 0.90
CA TRP A 219 -20.17 -1.73 0.00
C TRP A 219 -20.27 -3.09 0.71
N GLY A 220 -19.28 -3.49 1.47
CA GLY A 220 -19.30 -4.74 2.23
C GLY A 220 -20.44 -4.83 3.25
N ARG A 221 -20.83 -3.71 3.87
CA ARG A 221 -21.99 -3.66 4.78
C ARG A 221 -23.33 -3.85 4.02
N ARG A 222 -23.49 -3.22 2.86
CA ARG A 222 -24.70 -3.39 2.03
C ARG A 222 -24.85 -4.85 1.59
N GLU A 223 -23.80 -5.47 1.13
CA GLU A 223 -23.81 -6.87 0.72
C GLU A 223 -24.10 -7.83 1.88
N GLY A 224 -23.49 -7.61 3.05
CA GLY A 224 -23.77 -8.38 4.27
C GLY A 224 -25.25 -8.28 4.68
N THR A 225 -25.85 -7.10 4.58
CA THR A 225 -27.28 -6.89 4.87
C THR A 225 -28.15 -7.63 3.85
N ILE A 226 -27.83 -7.56 2.56
CA ILE A 226 -28.58 -8.23 1.49
C ILE A 226 -28.48 -9.75 1.64
N ARG A 227 -27.29 -10.29 1.90
CA ARG A 227 -27.06 -11.74 2.13
C ARG A 227 -27.82 -12.22 3.39
N ALA A 228 -27.82 -11.44 4.47
CA ALA A 228 -28.56 -11.76 5.69
C ALA A 228 -30.08 -11.74 5.46
N GLN A 229 -30.59 -10.75 4.73
CA GLN A 229 -32.01 -10.69 4.33
C GLN A 229 -32.40 -11.84 3.42
N ALA A 230 -31.60 -12.16 2.41
CA ALA A 230 -31.84 -13.29 1.53
C ALA A 230 -31.75 -14.64 2.26
N ALA A 231 -30.90 -14.79 3.25
CA ALA A 231 -30.81 -15.98 4.10
C ALA A 231 -32.02 -16.08 5.07
N ALA A 232 -32.49 -14.97 5.60
CA ALA A 232 -33.71 -14.92 6.41
C ALA A 232 -34.95 -15.30 5.58
N LEU A 233 -35.08 -14.72 4.38
CA LEU A 233 -36.16 -15.06 3.44
C LEU A 233 -36.17 -16.54 3.03
N ARG A 234 -34.98 -17.19 2.91
CA ARG A 234 -34.91 -18.63 2.63
C ARG A 234 -35.28 -19.51 3.82
N ARG A 235 -35.21 -19.03 5.07
CA ARG A 235 -35.65 -19.76 6.26
C ARG A 235 -37.16 -19.72 6.45
N ASP A 236 -37.83 -18.66 5.96
CA ASP A 236 -39.27 -18.47 6.14
C ASP A 236 -40.09 -19.03 4.99
N VAL A 237 -39.51 -19.53 3.89
CA VAL A 237 -40.23 -20.11 2.76
C VAL A 237 -40.40 -21.62 2.95
N CYS A 238 -41.35 -21.95 3.81
CA CYS A 238 -42.07 -23.22 3.74
C CYS A 238 -43.51 -22.98 3.24
N CYS A 239 -43.71 -22.14 2.20
CA CYS A 239 -44.95 -22.02 1.45
C CYS A 239 -44.76 -21.33 0.08
N PRO A 240 -45.36 -21.85 -1.00
CA PRO A 240 -45.14 -21.35 -2.35
C PRO A 240 -46.18 -20.29 -2.73
N GLN A 241 -45.83 -19.04 -2.71
CA GLN A 241 -46.44 -18.02 -3.56
C GLN A 241 -45.39 -16.95 -3.88
N ALA A 242 -44.75 -17.11 -5.04
CA ALA A 242 -43.83 -16.15 -5.62
C ALA A 242 -44.65 -14.95 -6.13
N GLY A 243 -44.79 -13.93 -5.30
CA GLY A 243 -45.10 -12.58 -5.75
C GLY A 243 -43.80 -11.87 -6.12
N GLU A 244 -43.80 -11.23 -7.29
CA GLU A 244 -42.71 -10.44 -7.83
C GLU A 244 -42.17 -9.46 -6.78
N ILE A 245 -40.98 -9.76 -6.24
CA ILE A 245 -40.21 -8.80 -5.47
C ILE A 245 -39.46 -7.93 -6.51
N ALA A 246 -39.93 -6.68 -6.62
CA ALA A 246 -39.25 -5.67 -7.41
C ALA A 246 -37.74 -5.69 -7.07
N GLU A 247 -36.91 -5.91 -8.08
CA GLU A 247 -35.47 -5.75 -8.02
C GLU A 247 -35.11 -4.30 -7.67
N ALA A 248 -35.08 -3.98 -6.38
CA ALA A 248 -34.29 -2.84 -5.93
C ALA A 248 -32.87 -3.22 -6.25
N GLY A 249 -32.25 -2.60 -7.25
CA GLY A 249 -30.94 -2.90 -7.78
C GLY A 249 -29.92 -3.14 -6.66
N ALA A 250 -29.65 -4.39 -6.38
CA ALA A 250 -28.69 -4.79 -5.36
C ALA A 250 -27.30 -4.50 -5.92
N ALA A 251 -26.64 -3.49 -5.35
CA ALA A 251 -25.28 -3.16 -5.68
C ALA A 251 -24.36 -4.38 -5.42
N GLY A 252 -23.75 -4.92 -6.47
CA GLY A 252 -22.88 -6.09 -6.42
C GLY A 252 -21.40 -5.74 -6.23
N PRO A 253 -20.51 -6.75 -6.09
CA PRO A 253 -19.07 -6.53 -6.02
C PRO A 253 -18.51 -5.74 -7.21
N GLY A 254 -19.14 -5.83 -8.38
CA GLY A 254 -18.81 -5.06 -9.57
C GLY A 254 -18.90 -3.55 -9.34
N ASP A 255 -19.91 -3.11 -8.61
CA ASP A 255 -20.10 -1.68 -8.33
C ASP A 255 -19.04 -1.13 -7.36
N ALA A 256 -18.55 -1.95 -6.40
CA ALA A 256 -17.45 -1.57 -5.53
C ALA A 256 -16.15 -1.38 -6.33
N VAL A 257 -15.89 -2.28 -7.29
CA VAL A 257 -14.73 -2.16 -8.19
C VAL A 257 -14.85 -0.89 -9.04
N GLU A 258 -16.05 -0.62 -9.62
CA GLU A 258 -16.28 0.59 -10.41
C GLU A 258 -16.10 1.86 -9.58
N ALA A 259 -16.56 1.88 -8.33
CA ALA A 259 -16.37 3.00 -7.43
C ALA A 259 -14.87 3.25 -7.15
N ILE A 260 -14.08 2.18 -6.91
CA ILE A 260 -12.61 2.29 -6.74
C ILE A 260 -11.97 2.83 -8.02
N LEU A 261 -12.36 2.32 -9.20
CA LEU A 261 -11.84 2.80 -10.47
C LEU A 261 -12.15 4.29 -10.68
N GLY A 262 -13.37 4.73 -10.32
CA GLY A 262 -13.76 6.13 -10.35
C GLY A 262 -12.90 7.02 -9.44
N LEU A 263 -12.69 6.60 -8.18
CA LEU A 263 -11.88 7.35 -7.21
C LEU A 263 -10.39 7.42 -7.56
N THR A 264 -9.87 6.40 -8.22
CA THR A 264 -8.43 6.28 -8.52
C THR A 264 -8.07 6.67 -9.95
N GLY A 265 -9.06 6.91 -10.82
CA GLY A 265 -8.83 7.03 -12.26
C GLY A 265 -8.31 5.72 -12.88
N GLY A 266 -8.65 4.59 -12.25
CA GLY A 266 -8.15 3.28 -12.62
C GLY A 266 -8.90 2.62 -13.78
N PHE A 267 -8.40 1.44 -14.16
CA PHE A 267 -8.95 0.65 -15.27
C PHE A 267 -9.07 -0.81 -14.85
N LEU A 268 -10.16 -1.45 -15.26
CA LEU A 268 -10.28 -2.90 -15.20
C LEU A 268 -9.28 -3.52 -16.20
N LEU A 269 -8.37 -4.34 -15.70
CA LEU A 269 -7.43 -5.08 -16.53
C LEU A 269 -7.94 -6.48 -16.83
N PHE A 270 -8.39 -7.25 -15.81
CA PHE A 270 -8.72 -8.64 -15.97
C PHE A 270 -9.71 -9.14 -14.91
N ARG A 271 -10.52 -10.12 -15.27
CA ARG A 271 -11.27 -10.97 -14.33
C ARG A 271 -10.86 -12.41 -14.53
N GLY A 272 -10.47 -13.09 -13.46
CA GLY A 272 -10.00 -14.46 -13.60
C GLY A 272 -9.87 -15.20 -12.29
N LYS A 273 -9.54 -16.48 -12.42
CA LYS A 273 -9.25 -17.39 -11.32
C LYS A 273 -7.74 -17.64 -11.25
N VAL A 274 -7.16 -17.53 -10.09
CA VAL A 274 -5.75 -17.88 -9.86
C VAL A 274 -5.58 -19.40 -10.05
N VAL A 275 -4.72 -19.78 -10.99
CA VAL A 275 -4.45 -21.20 -11.34
C VAL A 275 -3.04 -21.63 -10.97
N ASP A 276 -2.13 -20.68 -10.73
CA ASP A 276 -0.80 -20.97 -10.21
C ASP A 276 -0.21 -19.77 -9.49
N VAL A 277 0.58 -20.02 -8.44
CA VAL A 277 1.34 -18.99 -7.71
C VAL A 277 2.69 -19.56 -7.32
N VAL A 278 3.74 -18.96 -7.83
CA VAL A 278 5.12 -19.25 -7.42
C VAL A 278 5.65 -18.09 -6.60
N ARG A 279 6.14 -18.37 -5.39
CA ARG A 279 6.69 -17.35 -4.48
C ARG A 279 7.96 -17.87 -3.81
N ARG A 280 9.01 -17.03 -3.77
CA ARG A 280 10.28 -17.31 -3.11
C ARG A 280 10.80 -16.08 -2.42
N THR A 281 11.38 -16.24 -1.24
CA THR A 281 12.11 -15.14 -0.58
C THR A 281 13.56 -15.19 -1.06
N VAL A 282 14.00 -14.13 -1.72
CA VAL A 282 15.36 -14.00 -2.28
C VAL A 282 15.89 -12.61 -1.97
N GLY A 283 17.03 -12.54 -1.27
CA GLY A 283 17.68 -11.27 -0.95
C GLY A 283 16.84 -10.31 -0.10
N GLY A 284 15.96 -10.85 0.75
CA GLY A 284 15.06 -10.03 1.59
C GLY A 284 13.79 -9.55 0.91
N PHE A 285 13.48 -10.05 -0.32
CA PHE A 285 12.27 -9.74 -1.09
C PHE A 285 11.44 -11.00 -1.36
N ALA A 286 10.11 -10.86 -1.35
CA ALA A 286 9.20 -11.86 -1.85
C ALA A 286 9.08 -11.71 -3.38
N ARG A 287 9.75 -12.58 -4.14
CA ARG A 287 9.72 -12.61 -5.61
C ARG A 287 8.87 -13.75 -6.13
N GLY A 288 8.14 -13.52 -7.21
CA GLY A 288 7.33 -14.57 -7.81
C GLY A 288 6.42 -14.10 -8.92
N GLU A 289 5.50 -14.99 -9.24
CA GLU A 289 4.46 -14.72 -10.24
C GLU A 289 3.16 -15.45 -9.89
N ALA A 290 2.05 -14.89 -10.36
CA ALA A 290 0.73 -15.50 -10.29
C ALA A 290 0.13 -15.60 -11.69
N LEU A 291 -0.48 -16.73 -12.01
CA LEU A 291 -1.16 -17.00 -13.27
C LEU A 291 -2.66 -17.03 -13.03
N PHE A 292 -3.40 -16.34 -13.90
CA PHE A 292 -4.85 -16.21 -13.85
C PHE A 292 -5.45 -16.74 -15.15
N GLU A 293 -6.41 -17.65 -15.04
CA GLU A 293 -7.27 -18.07 -16.15
C GLU A 293 -8.50 -17.14 -16.21
N GLY A 294 -8.80 -16.61 -17.40
CA GLY A 294 -9.85 -15.62 -17.59
C GLY A 294 -11.25 -16.15 -17.35
N MET A 295 -12.06 -15.31 -16.75
CA MET A 295 -13.49 -15.51 -16.49
C MET A 295 -14.30 -14.44 -17.22
N ASP A 296 -15.59 -14.66 -17.36
CA ASP A 296 -16.56 -13.75 -17.95
C ASP A 296 -16.11 -13.28 -19.35
N GLU A 297 -15.94 -11.99 -19.56
CA GLU A 297 -15.47 -11.37 -20.79
C GLU A 297 -14.01 -11.69 -21.15
N PHE A 298 -13.25 -12.24 -20.19
CA PHE A 298 -11.84 -12.64 -20.40
C PHE A 298 -11.69 -14.16 -20.60
N ARG A 299 -12.76 -14.90 -20.75
CA ARG A 299 -12.71 -16.37 -20.95
C ARG A 299 -11.82 -16.75 -22.13
N GLY A 300 -10.96 -17.75 -21.92
CA GLY A 300 -9.99 -18.22 -22.90
C GLY A 300 -8.69 -17.41 -22.97
N ARG A 301 -8.57 -16.38 -22.14
CA ARG A 301 -7.33 -15.60 -22.00
C ARG A 301 -6.60 -15.95 -20.71
N THR A 302 -5.30 -15.67 -20.68
CA THR A 302 -4.45 -15.91 -19.52
C THR A 302 -3.69 -14.66 -19.15
N MET A 303 -3.78 -14.24 -17.87
CA MET A 303 -2.98 -13.14 -17.35
C MET A 303 -1.91 -13.67 -16.40
N ARG A 304 -0.69 -13.13 -16.53
CA ARG A 304 0.44 -13.35 -15.62
C ARG A 304 0.79 -12.04 -14.96
N ILE A 305 0.91 -12.06 -13.62
CA ILE A 305 1.41 -10.94 -12.83
C ILE A 305 2.71 -11.38 -12.18
N GLN A 306 3.79 -10.62 -12.40
CA GLN A 306 5.07 -10.84 -11.74
C GLN A 306 5.30 -9.77 -10.67
N PHE A 307 5.91 -10.16 -9.55
CA PHE A 307 6.06 -9.30 -8.39
C PHE A 307 7.44 -9.44 -7.69
N GLN A 308 7.83 -8.35 -7.03
CA GLN A 308 8.92 -8.30 -6.03
C GLN A 308 8.40 -7.49 -4.85
N ASN A 309 7.85 -8.15 -3.82
CA ASN A 309 6.92 -7.64 -2.83
C ASN A 309 5.63 -7.12 -3.49
N GLU A 310 5.72 -6.06 -4.28
CA GLU A 310 4.66 -5.41 -5.06
C GLU A 310 4.52 -6.01 -6.45
N ASN A 311 3.32 -5.94 -7.02
CA ASN A 311 3.07 -6.28 -8.42
C ASN A 311 3.79 -5.29 -9.35
N LEU A 312 4.60 -5.80 -10.27
CA LEU A 312 5.46 -5.00 -11.13
C LEU A 312 5.04 -4.97 -12.59
N ILE A 313 4.56 -6.11 -13.11
CA ILE A 313 4.14 -6.23 -14.50
C ILE A 313 2.99 -7.20 -14.63
N ALA A 314 1.99 -6.84 -15.41
CA ALA A 314 0.87 -7.69 -15.81
C ALA A 314 0.90 -7.91 -17.32
N THR A 315 0.96 -9.18 -17.74
CA THR A 315 0.92 -9.56 -19.15
C THR A 315 -0.31 -10.44 -19.41
N CYS A 316 -1.00 -10.19 -20.50
CA CYS A 316 -2.11 -11.04 -20.93
C CYS A 316 -1.80 -11.61 -22.32
N ASP A 317 -1.80 -12.95 -22.43
CA ASP A 317 -1.44 -13.69 -23.63
C ASP A 317 -0.09 -13.22 -24.24
N GLY A 318 0.86 -12.87 -23.36
CA GLY A 318 2.19 -12.38 -23.73
C GLY A 318 2.30 -10.87 -24.00
N GLU A 319 1.19 -10.14 -24.10
CA GLU A 319 1.19 -8.68 -24.26
C GLU A 319 1.21 -7.97 -22.89
N VAL A 320 2.04 -6.95 -22.73
CA VAL A 320 2.07 -6.12 -21.48
C VAL A 320 0.82 -5.25 -21.41
N TRP A 321 0.05 -5.40 -20.35
CA TRP A 321 -1.17 -4.61 -20.10
C TRP A 321 -0.98 -3.51 -19.07
N ALA A 322 -0.11 -3.74 -18.10
CA ALA A 322 0.32 -2.72 -17.15
C ALA A 322 1.73 -3.01 -16.67
N SER A 323 2.46 -1.99 -16.32
CA SER A 323 3.78 -2.13 -15.71
C SER A 323 4.05 -1.02 -14.70
N VAL A 324 4.89 -1.30 -13.72
CA VAL A 324 5.48 -0.29 -12.83
C VAL A 324 6.01 0.91 -13.66
N PRO A 325 5.87 2.16 -13.19
CA PRO A 325 5.38 2.60 -11.88
C PRO A 325 3.85 2.63 -11.70
N ASP A 326 3.03 2.40 -12.73
CA ASP A 326 1.58 2.29 -12.54
C ASP A 326 1.26 1.12 -11.59
N LEU A 327 0.20 1.27 -10.81
CA LEU A 327 -0.21 0.30 -9.80
C LEU A 327 -0.96 -0.87 -10.45
N ILE A 328 -0.70 -2.08 -10.00
CA ILE A 328 -1.41 -3.29 -10.42
C ILE A 328 -1.97 -3.93 -9.16
N THR A 329 -3.27 -3.81 -8.94
CA THR A 329 -3.92 -4.29 -7.72
C THR A 329 -4.83 -5.45 -8.02
N VAL A 330 -4.74 -6.48 -7.19
CA VAL A 330 -5.61 -7.65 -7.26
C VAL A 330 -6.68 -7.52 -6.17
N LEU A 331 -7.94 -7.59 -6.57
CA LEU A 331 -9.09 -7.55 -5.68
C LEU A 331 -9.81 -8.89 -5.71
N ASP A 332 -10.35 -9.32 -4.60
CA ASP A 332 -11.25 -10.47 -4.53
C ASP A 332 -12.53 -10.19 -5.33
N ALA A 333 -12.91 -11.11 -6.21
CA ALA A 333 -14.02 -10.90 -7.13
C ALA A 333 -15.41 -10.87 -6.44
N GLU A 334 -15.50 -11.41 -5.22
CA GLU A 334 -16.76 -11.50 -4.49
C GLU A 334 -16.93 -10.38 -3.45
N THR A 335 -15.82 -9.88 -2.90
CA THR A 335 -15.84 -8.90 -1.81
C THR A 335 -15.21 -7.56 -2.18
N ALA A 336 -14.58 -7.47 -3.35
CA ALA A 336 -13.76 -6.35 -3.80
C ALA A 336 -12.59 -5.99 -2.84
N ARG A 337 -12.30 -6.82 -1.84
CA ARG A 337 -11.19 -6.60 -0.91
C ARG A 337 -9.85 -6.83 -1.61
N PRO A 338 -8.82 -6.02 -1.34
CA PRO A 338 -7.50 -6.21 -1.90
C PRO A 338 -6.89 -7.53 -1.44
N ILE A 339 -6.20 -8.22 -2.37
CA ILE A 339 -5.43 -9.44 -2.10
C ILE A 339 -3.95 -9.09 -2.27
N THR A 340 -3.19 -9.22 -1.19
CA THR A 340 -1.73 -9.03 -1.22
C THR A 340 -1.03 -10.18 -1.94
N THR A 341 0.23 -9.97 -2.34
CA THR A 341 1.03 -11.04 -2.97
C THR A 341 1.17 -12.26 -2.05
N GLU A 342 1.18 -12.08 -0.72
CA GLU A 342 1.16 -13.17 0.25
C GLU A 342 -0.20 -13.88 0.33
N GLY A 343 -1.28 -13.15 0.06
CA GLY A 343 -2.66 -13.65 0.12
C GLY A 343 -3.10 -14.42 -1.13
N LEU A 344 -2.39 -14.26 -2.26
CA LEU A 344 -2.71 -14.96 -3.50
C LEU A 344 -2.59 -16.48 -3.34
N ARG A 345 -3.63 -17.22 -3.74
CA ARG A 345 -3.70 -18.68 -3.63
C ARG A 345 -4.42 -19.28 -4.85
N TYR A 346 -4.07 -20.52 -5.17
CA TYR A 346 -4.82 -21.30 -6.14
C TYR A 346 -6.32 -21.28 -5.83
N GLY A 347 -7.14 -21.04 -6.83
CA GLY A 347 -8.59 -21.05 -6.71
C GLY A 347 -9.22 -19.70 -6.38
N CYS A 348 -8.47 -18.70 -5.94
CA CYS A 348 -8.99 -17.34 -5.72
C CYS A 348 -9.60 -16.79 -7.01
N ARG A 349 -10.82 -16.28 -6.93
CA ARG A 349 -11.44 -15.49 -8.01
C ARG A 349 -11.06 -14.04 -7.79
N ALA A 350 -10.54 -13.40 -8.82
CA ALA A 350 -9.95 -12.09 -8.68
C ALA A 350 -10.31 -11.15 -9.82
N VAL A 351 -10.32 -9.87 -9.47
CA VAL A 351 -10.36 -8.75 -10.40
C VAL A 351 -9.02 -8.04 -10.34
N VAL A 352 -8.36 -7.89 -11.47
CA VAL A 352 -7.11 -7.14 -11.58
C VAL A 352 -7.43 -5.75 -12.10
N VAL A 353 -7.00 -4.74 -11.36
CA VAL A 353 -7.17 -3.34 -11.72
C VAL A 353 -5.81 -2.66 -11.89
N GLY A 354 -5.73 -1.74 -12.84
CA GLY A 354 -4.58 -0.87 -13.01
C GLY A 354 -4.93 0.54 -12.55
N ILE A 355 -4.03 1.21 -11.82
CA ILE A 355 -4.22 2.58 -11.35
C ILE A 355 -3.01 3.42 -11.81
N PRO A 356 -3.24 4.59 -12.42
CA PRO A 356 -2.15 5.47 -12.81
C PRO A 356 -1.31 5.92 -11.61
N CYS A 357 0.02 5.91 -11.77
CA CYS A 357 0.94 6.42 -10.76
C CYS A 357 0.98 7.96 -10.73
N ASP A 358 1.59 8.54 -9.69
CA ASP A 358 1.88 9.98 -9.63
C ASP A 358 2.80 10.41 -10.78
N ALA A 359 2.58 11.63 -11.31
CA ALA A 359 3.32 12.17 -12.44
C ALA A 359 4.83 12.29 -12.19
N LYS A 360 5.26 12.45 -10.94
CA LYS A 360 6.69 12.50 -10.56
C LYS A 360 7.44 11.23 -10.99
N TRP A 361 6.78 10.07 -10.98
CA TRP A 361 7.36 8.81 -11.43
C TRP A 361 7.50 8.67 -12.94
N ARG A 362 6.78 9.49 -13.73
CA ARG A 362 6.78 9.47 -15.20
C ARG A 362 7.88 10.32 -15.81
N THR A 363 8.68 10.98 -15.00
CA THR A 363 9.89 11.70 -15.43
C THR A 363 11.00 10.71 -15.83
N PRO A 364 11.97 11.12 -16.69
CA PRO A 364 13.11 10.24 -17.02
C PRO A 364 13.82 9.68 -15.79
N GLN A 365 14.09 10.51 -14.77
CA GLN A 365 14.72 10.10 -13.52
C GLN A 365 13.81 9.15 -12.71
N GLY A 366 12.49 9.41 -12.68
CA GLY A 366 11.52 8.51 -12.03
C GLY A 366 11.52 7.14 -12.69
N LEU A 367 11.49 7.08 -14.03
CA LEU A 367 11.51 5.81 -14.77
C LEU A 367 12.86 5.08 -14.65
N GLU A 368 13.97 5.79 -14.52
CA GLU A 368 15.27 5.18 -14.21
C GLU A 368 15.25 4.53 -12.82
N THR A 369 14.56 5.14 -11.84
CA THR A 369 14.51 4.66 -10.45
C THR A 369 13.53 3.51 -10.25
N VAL A 370 12.34 3.56 -10.89
CA VAL A 370 11.24 2.61 -10.61
C VAL A 370 10.58 2.06 -11.89
N GLY A 371 11.12 2.31 -13.06
CA GLY A 371 10.55 1.80 -14.31
C GLY A 371 10.79 0.31 -14.51
N PRO A 372 10.14 -0.32 -15.50
CA PRO A 372 10.24 -1.77 -15.69
C PRO A 372 11.67 -2.25 -15.94
N ARG A 373 12.51 -1.46 -16.60
CA ARG A 373 13.92 -1.81 -16.85
C ARG A 373 14.76 -1.94 -15.58
N TYR A 374 14.44 -1.14 -14.53
CA TYR A 374 15.12 -1.26 -13.23
C TYR A 374 14.94 -2.67 -12.63
N PHE A 375 13.77 -3.25 -12.83
CA PHE A 375 13.43 -4.60 -12.35
C PHE A 375 13.82 -5.73 -13.33
N GLY A 376 14.54 -5.41 -14.41
CA GLY A 376 15.04 -6.39 -15.39
C GLY A 376 14.03 -6.76 -16.47
N TYR A 377 12.94 -6.00 -16.64
CA TYR A 377 12.00 -6.21 -17.74
C TYR A 377 12.44 -5.43 -18.98
N GLU A 378 12.71 -6.12 -20.07
CA GLU A 378 13.11 -5.55 -21.37
C GLU A 378 11.90 -4.91 -22.11
N VAL A 379 11.18 -4.03 -21.40
CA VAL A 379 10.00 -3.33 -21.95
C VAL A 379 10.07 -1.85 -21.62
N GLU A 380 9.56 -1.02 -22.57
CA GLU A 380 9.38 0.40 -22.33
C GLU A 380 8.12 0.66 -21.49
N TYR A 381 8.23 1.63 -20.58
CA TYR A 381 7.06 2.12 -19.86
C TYR A 381 6.14 2.87 -20.83
N ILE A 382 4.89 2.48 -20.86
CA ILE A 382 3.81 3.21 -21.53
C ILE A 382 2.76 3.49 -20.44
N PRO A 383 2.34 4.75 -20.24
CA PRO A 383 1.30 5.09 -19.27
C PRO A 383 0.04 4.23 -19.46
N LEU A 384 -0.51 3.78 -18.36
CA LEU A 384 -1.66 2.87 -18.34
C LEU A 384 -2.84 3.41 -19.17
N GLU A 385 -3.12 4.69 -19.06
CA GLU A 385 -4.21 5.38 -19.78
C GLU A 385 -4.04 5.24 -21.30
N ARG A 386 -2.81 5.41 -21.78
CA ARG A 386 -2.48 5.25 -23.20
C ARG A 386 -2.61 3.80 -23.64
N ARG A 387 -2.10 2.83 -22.87
CA ARG A 387 -2.26 1.41 -23.18
C ARG A 387 -3.73 1.01 -23.27
N MET A 388 -4.55 1.49 -22.34
CA MET A 388 -5.97 1.18 -22.33
C MET A 388 -6.73 1.84 -23.48
N ALA A 389 -6.35 3.06 -23.90
CA ALA A 389 -6.91 3.70 -25.08
C ALA A 389 -6.55 2.95 -26.38
N GLU A 390 -5.29 2.56 -26.56
CA GLU A 390 -4.82 1.79 -27.73
C GLU A 390 -5.53 0.41 -27.83
N ARG A 391 -5.82 -0.22 -26.70
CA ARG A 391 -6.55 -1.52 -26.66
C ARG A 391 -8.04 -1.39 -26.98
N ARG A 392 -8.69 -0.29 -26.58
CA ARG A 392 -10.10 -0.05 -26.93
C ARG A 392 -10.29 0.28 -28.41
N ALA A 393 -9.23 0.73 -29.08
CA ALA A 393 -9.24 1.06 -30.49
C ALA A 393 -9.00 -0.15 -31.42
N ARG A 394 -8.53 -1.28 -30.88
CA ARG A 394 -8.37 -2.60 -31.59
C ARG A 394 -9.63 -3.44 -31.46
#